data_4329786fcc220a8838cdda58dff14faf
#
_entry.id   4329786fcc220a8838cdda58dff14faf
#
_cell.length_a   1.000
_cell.length_b   1.000
_cell.length_c   1.000
_cell.angle_alpha   90.00
_cell.angle_beta   90.00
_cell.angle_gamma   90.00
#
_symmetry.space_group_name_H-M   'P 1'
#
loop_
_entity.id
_entity.type
_entity.pdbx_description
1 polymer ?
#
loop_
_entity_poly.entity_id
_entity_poly.type
_entity_poly.pdbx_seq_one_letter_code
_entity_poly.pdbx_strand_id
1 'polypeptide(L)'
;VGFFKTNPAAGHKGISAFIIDADAPGVTVGAHENKMGLRLSNTTDLIFENVRVKASAMVGPEGSGFKLAMNALNLSRAFVATLAVGIMQRALDESVKYAKERKQFNTPIIKLQMVQQMLADMAIKIEASRCLVNNTMKMMDAGIMVQKEGSICKTFVSDCAQEVTSNAVQIFGGYGYSKEYPVEKL
;
A
#
# COMPACT_ATOMS: atom_id res chain seq x y z
N VAL A 1 -11.14 9.73 -12.09
CA VAL A 1 -12.52 9.45 -11.66
C VAL A 1 -12.81 10.24 -10.39
N GLY A 2 -13.88 11.02 -10.37
CA GLY A 2 -14.34 11.76 -9.21
C GLY A 2 -15.69 11.24 -8.70
N PHE A 3 -15.93 11.41 -7.40
CA PHE A 3 -17.18 11.04 -6.74
C PHE A 3 -17.86 12.30 -6.22
N PHE A 4 -19.08 12.57 -6.69
CA PHE A 4 -19.78 13.82 -6.42
C PHE A 4 -21.18 13.55 -5.90
N LYS A 5 -21.69 14.44 -5.05
CA LYS A 5 -23.09 14.38 -4.59
C LYS A 5 -24.01 14.93 -5.68
N THR A 6 -24.74 14.05 -6.34
CA THR A 6 -25.79 14.41 -7.31
C THR A 6 -27.14 14.59 -6.63
N ASN A 7 -27.36 13.92 -5.49
CA ASN A 7 -28.54 14.11 -4.63
C ASN A 7 -28.12 14.21 -3.15
N PRO A 8 -27.93 15.44 -2.61
CA PRO A 8 -27.52 15.63 -1.23
C PRO A 8 -28.46 15.02 -0.18
N ALA A 9 -29.77 14.97 -0.45
CA ALA A 9 -30.76 14.44 0.48
C ALA A 9 -30.72 12.92 0.63
N ALA A 10 -30.13 12.18 -0.33
CA ALA A 10 -30.07 10.72 -0.32
C ALA A 10 -28.83 10.14 0.41
N GLY A 11 -28.07 10.96 1.12
CA GLY A 11 -26.88 10.52 1.84
C GLY A 11 -25.84 9.83 0.91
N HIS A 12 -25.37 8.63 1.28
CA HIS A 12 -24.44 7.86 0.47
C HIS A 12 -25.02 7.33 -0.86
N LYS A 13 -26.35 7.17 -0.94
CA LYS A 13 -27.07 6.79 -2.17
C LYS A 13 -27.21 7.97 -3.15
N GLY A 14 -26.84 9.16 -2.75
CA GLY A 14 -26.83 10.35 -3.61
C GLY A 14 -25.45 10.67 -4.19
N ILE A 15 -24.49 9.74 -4.11
CA ILE A 15 -23.14 9.91 -4.67
C ILE A 15 -23.06 9.19 -6.01
N SER A 16 -22.62 9.90 -7.06
CA SER A 16 -22.37 9.35 -8.39
C SER A 16 -20.90 9.49 -8.77
N ALA A 17 -20.42 8.62 -9.63
CA ALA A 17 -19.05 8.64 -10.11
C ALA A 17 -18.97 9.17 -11.55
N PHE A 18 -17.95 9.98 -11.86
CA PHE A 18 -17.72 10.56 -13.18
C PHE A 18 -16.25 10.42 -13.60
N ILE A 19 -16.04 10.19 -14.90
CA ILE A 19 -14.73 10.35 -15.54
C ILE A 19 -14.67 11.82 -15.99
N ILE A 20 -13.66 12.53 -15.50
CA ILE A 20 -13.45 13.94 -15.82
C ILE A 20 -12.01 14.07 -16.35
N ASP A 21 -11.87 14.76 -17.47
CA ASP A 21 -10.55 15.06 -18.03
C ASP A 21 -9.83 16.08 -17.12
N ALA A 22 -8.54 15.86 -16.88
CA ALA A 22 -7.77 16.69 -15.97
C ALA A 22 -7.54 18.12 -16.50
N ASP A 23 -7.67 18.31 -17.80
CA ASP A 23 -7.57 19.59 -18.53
C ASP A 23 -8.94 20.21 -18.84
N ALA A 24 -10.03 19.65 -18.31
CA ALA A 24 -11.36 20.21 -18.52
C ALA A 24 -11.46 21.63 -17.92
N PRO A 25 -12.15 22.58 -18.60
CA PRO A 25 -12.35 23.92 -18.08
C PRO A 25 -12.98 23.90 -16.68
N GLY A 26 -12.34 24.57 -15.73
CA GLY A 26 -12.77 24.63 -14.33
C GLY A 26 -12.13 23.54 -13.44
N VAL A 27 -11.26 22.68 -13.99
CA VAL A 27 -10.43 21.77 -13.21
C VAL A 27 -9.06 22.43 -12.96
N THR A 28 -8.68 22.50 -11.69
CA THR A 28 -7.36 23.01 -11.28
C THR A 28 -6.65 21.95 -10.44
N VAL A 29 -5.38 21.70 -10.75
CA VAL A 29 -4.50 20.82 -9.99
C VAL A 29 -3.72 21.66 -8.99
N GLY A 30 -3.81 21.33 -7.71
CA GLY A 30 -3.10 22.01 -6.63
C GLY A 30 -1.60 21.69 -6.60
N ALA A 31 -0.91 22.22 -5.60
CA ALA A 31 0.49 21.91 -5.38
C ALA A 31 0.69 20.44 -4.97
N HIS A 32 1.82 19.86 -5.38
CA HIS A 32 2.19 18.51 -4.97
C HIS A 32 2.54 18.48 -3.49
N GLU A 33 1.97 17.48 -2.78
CA GLU A 33 2.29 17.25 -1.36
C GLU A 33 3.73 16.74 -1.19
N ASN A 34 4.44 17.33 -0.22
CA ASN A 34 5.75 16.85 0.21
C ASN A 34 5.57 15.77 1.29
N LYS A 35 5.56 14.51 0.87
CA LYS A 35 5.18 13.38 1.72
C LYS A 35 6.38 12.73 2.39
N MET A 36 6.12 12.09 3.54
CA MET A 36 7.08 11.27 4.26
C MET A 36 7.59 10.08 3.42
N GLY A 37 6.69 9.40 2.70
CA GLY A 37 6.99 8.23 1.85
C GLY A 37 6.23 8.27 0.53
N LEU A 38 6.43 7.24 -0.30
CA LEU A 38 5.81 7.12 -1.64
C LEU A 38 5.96 8.40 -2.48
N ARG A 39 7.14 9.02 -2.46
CA ARG A 39 7.40 10.33 -3.06
C ARG A 39 7.26 10.34 -4.58
N LEU A 40 7.43 9.19 -5.24
CA LEU A 40 7.24 9.04 -6.69
C LEU A 40 5.75 8.97 -7.09
N SER A 41 4.84 8.77 -6.14
CA SER A 41 3.40 8.83 -6.37
C SER A 41 2.90 10.24 -6.07
N ASN A 42 2.47 10.96 -7.08
CA ASN A 42 1.95 12.31 -6.92
C ASN A 42 0.68 12.32 -6.07
N THR A 43 0.60 13.26 -5.15
CA THR A 43 -0.58 13.53 -4.34
C THR A 43 -0.83 15.02 -4.38
N THR A 44 -2.05 15.44 -4.70
CA THR A 44 -2.43 16.84 -4.82
C THR A 44 -3.94 16.98 -4.68
N ASP A 45 -4.40 18.17 -4.35
CA ASP A 45 -5.82 18.51 -4.43
C ASP A 45 -6.27 18.69 -5.88
N LEU A 46 -7.48 18.26 -6.18
CA LEU A 46 -8.17 18.59 -7.42
C LEU A 46 -9.35 19.50 -7.10
N ILE A 47 -9.34 20.70 -7.65
CA ILE A 47 -10.36 21.71 -7.45
C ILE A 47 -11.26 21.73 -8.67
N PHE A 48 -12.57 21.71 -8.45
CA PHE A 48 -13.60 21.70 -9.50
C PHE A 48 -14.51 22.90 -9.33
N GLU A 49 -14.47 23.85 -10.30
CA GLU A 49 -15.27 25.05 -10.30
C GLU A 49 -16.11 25.11 -11.57
N ASN A 50 -17.42 24.92 -11.43
CA ASN A 50 -18.39 24.97 -12.55
C ASN A 50 -18.03 24.05 -13.73
N VAL A 51 -17.39 22.91 -13.47
CA VAL A 51 -16.99 21.95 -14.49
C VAL A 51 -18.21 21.31 -15.12
N ARG A 52 -18.34 21.39 -16.43
CA ARG A 52 -19.42 20.76 -17.20
C ARG A 52 -18.95 19.44 -17.78
N VAL A 53 -19.63 18.38 -17.43
CA VAL A 53 -19.36 17.02 -17.96
C VAL A 53 -20.58 16.49 -18.71
N LYS A 54 -20.33 15.68 -19.73
CA LYS A 54 -21.43 15.00 -20.44
C LYS A 54 -22.06 13.95 -19.54
N ALA A 55 -23.37 13.70 -19.67
CA ALA A 55 -24.03 12.63 -18.93
C ALA A 55 -23.41 11.25 -19.19
N SER A 56 -22.85 11.03 -20.37
CA SER A 56 -22.12 9.80 -20.74
C SER A 56 -20.80 9.61 -19.98
N ALA A 57 -20.29 10.62 -19.28
CA ALA A 57 -19.10 10.51 -18.42
C ALA A 57 -19.42 9.91 -17.06
N MET A 58 -20.70 9.71 -16.73
CA MET A 58 -21.09 9.02 -15.51
C MET A 58 -20.79 7.55 -15.57
N VAL A 59 -20.17 7.04 -14.50
CA VAL A 59 -19.78 5.62 -14.35
C VAL A 59 -20.88 4.88 -13.58
N GLY A 60 -21.59 4.02 -14.27
CA GLY A 60 -22.72 3.29 -13.69
C GLY A 60 -23.98 4.16 -13.50
N PRO A 61 -25.01 3.63 -12.84
CA PRO A 61 -26.24 4.37 -12.57
C PRO A 61 -26.01 5.54 -11.60
N GLU A 62 -26.85 6.57 -11.70
CA GLU A 62 -26.88 7.66 -10.73
C GLU A 62 -27.08 7.11 -9.31
N GLY A 63 -26.36 7.66 -8.35
CA GLY A 63 -26.42 7.23 -6.95
C GLY A 63 -25.60 5.96 -6.61
N SER A 64 -24.95 5.33 -7.59
CA SER A 64 -24.14 4.11 -7.38
C SER A 64 -22.68 4.39 -6.98
N GLY A 65 -22.25 5.65 -6.98
CA GLY A 65 -20.84 6.03 -6.79
C GLY A 65 -20.23 5.52 -5.49
N PHE A 66 -20.94 5.57 -4.38
CA PHE A 66 -20.44 5.02 -3.11
C PHE A 66 -20.20 3.51 -3.18
N LYS A 67 -21.11 2.74 -3.80
CA LYS A 67 -20.94 1.30 -3.98
C LYS A 67 -19.75 0.98 -4.87
N LEU A 68 -19.55 1.75 -5.95
CA LEU A 68 -18.41 1.61 -6.85
C LEU A 68 -17.09 1.89 -6.11
N ALA A 69 -17.05 2.97 -5.30
CA ALA A 69 -15.87 3.29 -4.49
C ALA A 69 -15.56 2.17 -3.49
N MET A 70 -16.54 1.63 -2.77
CA MET A 70 -16.34 0.55 -1.80
C MET A 70 -15.86 -0.74 -2.49
N ASN A 71 -16.38 -1.07 -3.66
CA ASN A 71 -15.90 -2.23 -4.42
C ASN A 71 -14.43 -2.04 -4.85
N ALA A 72 -14.07 -0.87 -5.37
CA ALA A 72 -12.69 -0.58 -5.73
C ALA A 72 -11.74 -0.67 -4.52
N LEU A 73 -12.15 -0.13 -3.36
CA LEU A 73 -11.35 -0.21 -2.13
C LEU A 73 -11.22 -1.64 -1.59
N ASN A 74 -12.25 -2.49 -1.73
CA ASN A 74 -12.17 -3.88 -1.31
C ASN A 74 -11.10 -4.65 -2.12
N LEU A 75 -11.03 -4.39 -3.43
CA LEU A 75 -10.00 -4.98 -4.29
C LEU A 75 -8.62 -4.38 -4.00
N SER A 76 -8.51 -3.07 -3.86
CA SER A 76 -7.24 -2.38 -3.65
C SER A 76 -6.54 -2.76 -2.35
N ARG A 77 -7.26 -3.22 -1.31
CA ARG A 77 -6.66 -3.69 -0.06
C ARG A 77 -5.68 -4.84 -0.28
N ALA A 78 -6.04 -5.81 -1.11
CA ALA A 78 -5.17 -6.94 -1.44
C ALA A 78 -3.95 -6.49 -2.27
N PHE A 79 -4.14 -5.55 -3.21
CA PHE A 79 -3.03 -5.01 -4.01
C PHE A 79 -2.02 -4.24 -3.15
N VAL A 80 -2.49 -3.41 -2.22
CA VAL A 80 -1.60 -2.69 -1.28
C VAL A 80 -0.83 -3.68 -0.39
N ALA A 81 -1.48 -4.75 0.07
CA ALA A 81 -0.80 -5.81 0.81
C ALA A 81 0.32 -6.49 -0.01
N THR A 82 0.13 -6.66 -1.33
CA THR A 82 1.17 -7.20 -2.22
C THR A 82 2.41 -6.32 -2.26
N LEU A 83 2.23 -4.99 -2.31
CA LEU A 83 3.36 -4.05 -2.26
C LEU A 83 4.15 -4.21 -0.95
N ALA A 84 3.46 -4.35 0.17
CA ALA A 84 4.09 -4.54 1.48
C ALA A 84 4.90 -5.85 1.55
N VAL A 85 4.40 -6.95 0.93
CA VAL A 85 5.19 -8.21 0.81
C VAL A 85 6.49 -7.98 0.04
N GLY A 86 6.46 -7.19 -1.03
CA GLY A 86 7.66 -6.84 -1.79
C GLY A 86 8.67 -6.04 -0.97
N ILE A 87 8.22 -5.08 -0.17
CA ILE A 87 9.06 -4.29 0.74
C ILE A 87 9.68 -5.19 1.80
N MET A 88 8.90 -6.06 2.43
CA MET A 88 9.40 -7.01 3.43
C MET A 88 10.44 -7.96 2.85
N GLN A 89 10.22 -8.48 1.64
CA GLN A 89 11.20 -9.34 0.97
C GLN A 89 12.52 -8.59 0.75
N ARG A 90 12.47 -7.36 0.25
CA ARG A 90 13.66 -6.52 0.07
C ARG A 90 14.39 -6.29 1.39
N ALA A 91 13.65 -6.00 2.46
CA ALA A 91 14.22 -5.80 3.79
C ALA A 91 14.97 -7.03 4.30
N LEU A 92 14.41 -8.22 4.10
CA LEU A 92 15.05 -9.49 4.46
C LEU A 92 16.32 -9.74 3.63
N ASP A 93 16.24 -9.58 2.31
CA ASP A 93 17.37 -9.83 1.41
C ASP A 93 18.58 -8.95 1.75
N GLU A 94 18.33 -7.65 1.97
CA GLU A 94 19.38 -6.71 2.39
C GLU A 94 19.94 -7.06 3.78
N SER A 95 19.07 -7.45 4.72
CA SER A 95 19.49 -7.85 6.07
C SER A 95 20.36 -9.10 6.06
N VAL A 96 20.00 -10.11 5.27
CA VAL A 96 20.78 -11.35 5.12
C VAL A 96 22.15 -11.05 4.51
N LYS A 97 22.17 -10.22 3.45
CA LYS A 97 23.43 -9.81 2.81
C LYS A 97 24.34 -9.10 3.80
N TYR A 98 23.83 -8.07 4.47
CA TYR A 98 24.59 -7.30 5.45
C TYR A 98 25.08 -8.17 6.61
N ALA A 99 24.25 -9.04 7.16
CA ALA A 99 24.58 -9.90 8.27
C ALA A 99 25.70 -10.93 7.94
N LYS A 100 25.85 -11.32 6.68
CA LYS A 100 26.95 -12.18 6.20
C LYS A 100 28.29 -11.43 6.11
N GLU A 101 28.25 -10.14 5.78
CA GLU A 101 29.43 -9.31 5.55
C GLU A 101 29.92 -8.61 6.82
N ARG A 102 28.99 -8.08 7.62
CA ARG A 102 29.29 -7.33 8.85
C ARG A 102 29.85 -8.26 9.93
N LYS A 103 30.98 -7.86 10.52
CA LYS A 103 31.62 -8.60 11.62
C LYS A 103 31.53 -7.80 12.92
N GLN A 104 31.22 -8.48 14.01
CA GLN A 104 31.36 -8.04 15.38
C GLN A 104 31.88 -9.22 16.20
N PHE A 105 32.66 -8.95 17.26
CA PHE A 105 33.26 -10.00 18.09
C PHE A 105 34.06 -11.02 17.24
N ASN A 106 34.77 -10.54 16.19
CA ASN A 106 35.56 -11.35 15.24
C ASN A 106 34.76 -12.40 14.43
N THR A 107 33.44 -12.25 14.36
CA THR A 107 32.56 -13.15 13.60
C THR A 107 31.53 -12.41 12.79
N PRO A 108 31.09 -12.92 11.62
CA PRO A 108 29.92 -12.37 10.93
C PRO A 108 28.69 -12.38 11.84
N ILE A 109 27.92 -11.27 11.85
CA ILE A 109 26.78 -11.13 12.78
C ILE A 109 25.67 -12.13 12.51
N ILE A 110 25.58 -12.72 11.32
CA ILE A 110 24.63 -13.80 11.00
C ILE A 110 24.82 -15.04 11.89
N LYS A 111 25.98 -15.21 12.53
CA LYS A 111 26.26 -16.32 13.47
C LYS A 111 25.73 -16.02 14.88
N LEU A 112 25.32 -14.81 15.17
CA LEU A 112 24.75 -14.43 16.46
C LEU A 112 23.28 -14.86 16.54
N GLN A 113 22.92 -15.61 17.60
CA GLN A 113 21.58 -16.19 17.73
C GLN A 113 20.44 -15.14 17.69
N MET A 114 20.63 -13.97 18.28
CA MET A 114 19.63 -12.89 18.23
C MET A 114 19.40 -12.38 16.79
N VAL A 115 20.45 -12.31 15.97
CA VAL A 115 20.33 -11.93 14.55
C VAL A 115 19.63 -13.02 13.77
N GLN A 116 19.99 -14.30 14.04
CA GLN A 116 19.31 -15.45 13.41
C GLN A 116 17.82 -15.47 13.72
N GLN A 117 17.44 -15.20 14.98
CA GLN A 117 16.05 -15.14 15.38
C GLN A 117 15.30 -14.01 14.61
N MET A 118 15.86 -12.81 14.55
CA MET A 118 15.23 -11.71 13.80
C MET A 118 15.04 -12.09 12.33
N LEU A 119 16.04 -12.65 11.68
CA LEU A 119 15.95 -13.08 10.28
C LEU A 119 14.91 -14.19 10.07
N ALA A 120 14.82 -15.15 10.99
CA ALA A 120 13.83 -16.22 10.95
C ALA A 120 12.40 -15.66 11.13
N ASP A 121 12.19 -14.76 12.09
CA ASP A 121 10.90 -14.11 12.32
C ASP A 121 10.46 -13.27 11.12
N MET A 122 11.39 -12.55 10.48
CA MET A 122 11.13 -11.83 9.23
C MET A 122 10.68 -12.80 8.13
N ALA A 123 11.39 -13.90 7.93
CA ALA A 123 11.06 -14.90 6.90
C ALA A 123 9.67 -15.53 7.13
N ILE A 124 9.34 -15.88 8.38
CA ILE A 124 8.03 -16.44 8.75
C ILE A 124 6.91 -15.45 8.41
N LYS A 125 7.06 -14.18 8.79
CA LYS A 125 6.06 -13.13 8.52
C LYS A 125 5.87 -12.89 7.02
N ILE A 126 6.95 -12.91 6.25
CA ILE A 126 6.89 -12.73 4.79
C ILE A 126 6.14 -13.90 4.15
N GLU A 127 6.46 -15.13 4.52
CA GLU A 127 5.82 -16.31 3.93
C GLU A 127 4.33 -16.40 4.29
N ALA A 128 3.99 -16.19 5.56
CA ALA A 128 2.59 -16.12 5.99
C ALA A 128 1.81 -15.02 5.25
N SER A 129 2.40 -13.85 5.10
CA SER A 129 1.82 -12.72 4.35
C SER A 129 1.63 -13.06 2.87
N ARG A 130 2.61 -13.69 2.26
CA ARG A 130 2.56 -14.14 0.85
C ARG A 130 1.44 -15.16 0.62
N CYS A 131 1.31 -16.14 1.51
CA CYS A 131 0.24 -17.13 1.44
C CYS A 131 -1.14 -16.46 1.55
N LEU A 132 -1.31 -15.53 2.48
CA LEU A 132 -2.56 -14.80 2.68
C LEU A 132 -2.93 -13.95 1.45
N VAL A 133 -1.98 -13.20 0.92
CA VAL A 133 -2.16 -12.40 -0.31
C VAL A 133 -2.55 -13.29 -1.48
N ASN A 134 -1.78 -14.36 -1.73
CA ASN A 134 -2.04 -15.27 -2.84
C ASN A 134 -3.41 -15.93 -2.74
N ASN A 135 -3.84 -16.32 -1.54
CA ASN A 135 -5.18 -16.87 -1.33
C ASN A 135 -6.27 -15.84 -1.65
N THR A 136 -6.11 -14.62 -1.15
CA THR A 136 -7.07 -13.52 -1.41
C THR A 136 -7.15 -13.21 -2.91
N MET A 137 -6.00 -13.15 -3.62
CA MET A 137 -5.96 -12.92 -5.07
C MET A 137 -6.65 -14.03 -5.85
N LYS A 138 -6.44 -15.31 -5.50
CA LYS A 138 -7.13 -16.44 -6.14
C LYS A 138 -8.66 -16.36 -5.96
N MET A 139 -9.13 -15.89 -4.81
CA MET A 139 -10.56 -15.67 -4.60
C MET A 139 -11.09 -14.55 -5.51
N MET A 140 -10.32 -13.47 -5.67
CA MET A 140 -10.66 -12.37 -6.58
C MET A 140 -10.73 -12.84 -8.04
N ASP A 141 -9.75 -13.65 -8.49
CA ASP A 141 -9.72 -14.22 -9.84
C ASP A 141 -10.92 -15.16 -10.10
N ALA A 142 -11.40 -15.83 -9.04
CA ALA A 142 -12.62 -16.65 -9.09
C ALA A 142 -13.92 -15.83 -9.01
N GLY A 143 -13.85 -14.48 -9.00
CA GLY A 143 -15.01 -13.60 -8.92
C GLY A 143 -15.68 -13.56 -7.54
N ILE A 144 -15.01 -14.06 -6.49
CA ILE A 144 -15.54 -14.06 -5.12
C ILE A 144 -15.35 -12.66 -4.50
N MET A 145 -16.38 -12.15 -3.85
CA MET A 145 -16.32 -10.89 -3.11
C MET A 145 -15.40 -11.05 -1.89
N VAL A 146 -14.30 -10.29 -1.86
CA VAL A 146 -13.24 -10.42 -0.84
C VAL A 146 -13.22 -9.27 0.19
N GLN A 147 -14.36 -8.78 0.61
CA GLN A 147 -14.42 -7.66 1.57
C GLN A 147 -13.76 -8.00 2.90
N LYS A 148 -14.07 -9.17 3.47
CA LYS A 148 -13.49 -9.66 4.73
C LYS A 148 -12.03 -10.03 4.54
N GLU A 149 -11.75 -10.87 3.56
CA GLU A 149 -10.42 -11.41 3.27
C GLU A 149 -9.44 -10.29 2.90
N GLY A 150 -9.86 -9.33 2.07
CA GLY A 150 -9.07 -8.15 1.73
C GLY A 150 -8.76 -7.27 2.94
N SER A 151 -9.70 -7.12 3.87
CA SER A 151 -9.49 -6.38 5.12
C SER A 151 -8.50 -7.10 6.04
N ILE A 152 -8.65 -8.41 6.23
CA ILE A 152 -7.70 -9.24 7.00
C ILE A 152 -6.31 -9.17 6.37
N CYS A 153 -6.24 -9.37 5.06
CA CYS A 153 -5.00 -9.34 4.30
C CYS A 153 -4.26 -8.01 4.51
N LYS A 154 -4.94 -6.88 4.29
CA LYS A 154 -4.35 -5.55 4.45
C LYS A 154 -3.84 -5.31 5.86
N THR A 155 -4.63 -5.63 6.88
CA THR A 155 -4.27 -5.39 8.28
C THR A 155 -3.07 -6.24 8.68
N PHE A 156 -3.15 -7.56 8.53
CA PHE A 156 -2.10 -8.48 8.93
C PHE A 156 -0.77 -8.18 8.22
N VAL A 157 -0.81 -7.99 6.89
CA VAL A 157 0.41 -7.77 6.11
C VAL A 157 1.05 -6.43 6.42
N SER A 158 0.25 -5.37 6.66
CA SER A 158 0.83 -4.06 7.03
C SER A 158 1.50 -4.07 8.40
N ASP A 159 0.92 -4.78 9.38
CA ASP A 159 1.53 -4.93 10.71
C ASP A 159 2.83 -5.73 10.62
N CYS A 160 2.83 -6.85 9.86
CA CYS A 160 4.05 -7.60 9.58
C CYS A 160 5.12 -6.76 8.88
N ALA A 161 4.72 -5.90 7.93
CA ALA A 161 5.67 -5.06 7.20
C ALA A 161 6.39 -4.08 8.13
N GLN A 162 5.67 -3.45 9.05
CA GLN A 162 6.28 -2.54 10.02
C GLN A 162 7.29 -3.26 10.92
N GLU A 163 6.97 -4.46 11.39
CA GLU A 163 7.90 -5.24 12.22
C GLU A 163 9.12 -5.69 11.43
N VAL A 164 8.94 -6.17 10.19
CA VAL A 164 10.03 -6.66 9.33
C VAL A 164 10.98 -5.52 8.95
N THR A 165 10.46 -4.37 8.57
CA THR A 165 11.32 -3.21 8.22
C THR A 165 12.03 -2.65 9.44
N SER A 166 11.39 -2.61 10.60
CA SER A 166 12.04 -2.22 11.87
C SER A 166 13.16 -3.18 12.25
N ASN A 167 12.95 -4.50 12.10
CA ASN A 167 14.00 -5.49 12.34
C ASN A 167 15.16 -5.35 11.36
N ALA A 168 14.90 -4.99 10.10
CA ALA A 168 15.95 -4.71 9.14
C ALA A 168 16.82 -3.53 9.60
N VAL A 169 16.22 -2.41 10.00
CA VAL A 169 16.96 -1.27 10.56
C VAL A 169 17.76 -1.69 11.80
N GLN A 170 17.19 -2.52 12.68
CA GLN A 170 17.86 -3.01 13.88
C GLN A 170 19.08 -3.89 13.55
N ILE A 171 18.98 -4.77 12.55
CA ILE A 171 20.10 -5.63 12.11
C ILE A 171 21.28 -4.81 11.57
N PHE A 172 20.98 -3.70 10.87
CA PHE A 172 21.99 -2.77 10.37
C PHE A 172 22.60 -1.90 11.49
N GLY A 173 21.93 -1.79 12.66
CA GLY A 173 22.35 -0.92 13.74
C GLY A 173 22.41 0.54 13.31
N GLY A 174 23.46 1.28 13.69
CA GLY A 174 23.60 2.69 13.32
C GLY A 174 23.56 2.96 11.81
N TYR A 175 24.02 2.01 11.00
CA TYR A 175 23.95 2.11 9.54
C TYR A 175 22.53 1.98 8.97
N GLY A 176 21.60 1.36 9.70
CA GLY A 176 20.20 1.29 9.30
C GLY A 176 19.49 2.66 9.30
N TYR A 177 20.05 3.63 10.02
CA TYR A 177 19.58 5.01 10.05
C TYR A 177 20.23 5.91 8.98
N SER A 178 21.25 5.41 8.28
CA SER A 178 21.99 6.15 7.26
C SER A 178 21.37 5.97 5.88
N LYS A 179 21.26 7.06 5.10
CA LYS A 179 20.83 7.03 3.69
C LYS A 179 21.80 6.30 2.75
N GLU A 180 22.99 5.92 3.22
CA GLU A 180 23.93 5.10 2.46
C GLU A 180 23.44 3.67 2.28
N TYR A 181 22.52 3.22 3.14
CA TYR A 181 21.94 1.89 3.10
C TYR A 181 20.44 1.94 2.76
N PRO A 182 19.93 0.95 2.01
CA PRO A 182 18.58 1.03 1.48
C PRO A 182 17.46 0.82 2.52
N VAL A 183 17.79 0.29 3.71
CA VAL A 183 16.77 -0.09 4.72
C VAL A 183 16.09 1.11 5.38
N GLU A 184 16.72 2.29 5.38
CA GLU A 184 16.15 3.49 6.00
C GLU A 184 14.87 3.98 5.33
N LYS A 185 14.71 3.67 4.03
CA LYS A 185 13.56 4.12 3.23
C LYS A 185 12.50 3.05 3.01
N LEU A 186 12.69 1.84 3.53
CA LEU A 186 11.73 0.74 3.43
C LEU A 186 10.69 0.82 4.53
#